data_8a08bd1918af370ecc7c6639ba50b9d8
#
_entry.id   8a08bd1918af370ecc7c6639ba50b9d8
#
_cell.length_a   1.000
_cell.length_b   1.000
_cell.length_c   1.000
_cell.angle_alpha   90.00
_cell.angle_beta   90.00
_cell.angle_gamma   90.00
#
_symmetry.space_group_name_H-M   'P 1'
#
loop_
_entity.id
_entity.type
_entity.pdbx_description
1 polymer ?
#
loop_
_entity_poly.entity_id
_entity_poly.type
_entity_poly.pdbx_seq_one_letter_code
_entity_poly.pdbx_strand_id
1 'polypeptide(L)'
;MWIVMSLLLLVVLGFAGLGWLSRRTRPMDSATGTIRVCGDSPNCVCSLDSRPAFHIEPIAVLGDDGLIRLSEVLTRMPGASPIAVRADYLHFEFKSRLFGFVDDVECG
;
A
#
# COMPACT_ATOMS: atom_id res chain seq x y z
N MET A 1 -22.10 -9.60 -30.26
CA MET A 1 -21.15 -10.47 -29.53
C MET A 1 -19.71 -9.95 -29.65
N TRP A 2 -19.21 -9.64 -30.82
CA TRP A 2 -17.87 -9.13 -31.06
C TRP A 2 -17.60 -7.80 -30.35
N ILE A 3 -18.53 -6.86 -30.33
CA ILE A 3 -18.41 -5.56 -29.64
C ILE A 3 -18.24 -5.75 -28.14
N VAL A 4 -19.01 -6.63 -27.52
CA VAL A 4 -18.93 -6.91 -26.08
C VAL A 4 -17.59 -7.55 -25.72
N MET A 5 -17.11 -8.48 -26.54
CA MET A 5 -15.79 -9.09 -26.33
C MET A 5 -14.65 -8.08 -26.50
N SER A 6 -14.76 -7.18 -27.47
CA SER A 6 -13.77 -6.13 -27.67
C SER A 6 -13.73 -5.13 -26.51
N LEU A 7 -14.89 -4.75 -25.97
CA LEU A 7 -14.99 -3.89 -24.80
C LEU A 7 -14.40 -4.56 -23.55
N LEU A 8 -14.72 -5.82 -23.32
CA LEU A 8 -14.13 -6.60 -22.22
C LEU A 8 -12.61 -6.67 -22.32
N LEU A 9 -12.10 -6.94 -23.52
CA LEU A 9 -10.65 -6.98 -23.74
C LEU A 9 -9.99 -5.64 -23.45
N LEU A 10 -10.59 -4.54 -23.89
CA LEU A 10 -10.08 -3.19 -23.62
C LEU A 10 -10.04 -2.87 -22.11
N VAL A 11 -11.09 -3.27 -21.37
CA VAL A 11 -11.15 -3.09 -19.92
C VAL A 11 -10.02 -3.90 -19.23
N VAL A 12 -9.85 -5.16 -19.60
CA VAL A 12 -8.79 -6.01 -19.05
C VAL A 12 -7.40 -5.45 -19.36
N LEU A 13 -7.17 -5.01 -20.58
CA LEU A 13 -5.89 -4.39 -20.98
C LEU A 13 -5.66 -3.07 -20.23
N GLY A 14 -6.71 -2.27 -20.00
CA GLY A 14 -6.65 -1.05 -19.22
C GLY A 14 -6.21 -1.32 -17.78
N PHE A 15 -6.84 -2.27 -17.10
CA PHE A 15 -6.45 -2.65 -15.72
C PHE A 15 -5.07 -3.29 -15.65
N ALA A 16 -4.70 -4.11 -16.63
CA ALA A 16 -3.36 -4.68 -16.71
C ALA A 16 -2.30 -3.58 -16.90
N GLY A 17 -2.58 -2.58 -17.73
CA GLY A 17 -1.73 -1.41 -17.94
C GLY A 17 -1.57 -0.57 -16.68
N LEU A 18 -2.66 -0.30 -15.96
CA LEU A 18 -2.63 0.41 -14.68
C LEU A 18 -1.84 -0.37 -13.62
N GLY A 19 -2.03 -1.68 -13.53
CA GLY A 19 -1.25 -2.53 -12.63
C GLY A 19 0.25 -2.51 -12.94
N TRP A 20 0.59 -2.52 -14.23
CA TRP A 20 1.99 -2.42 -14.66
C TRP A 20 2.58 -1.04 -14.33
N LEU A 21 1.82 0.03 -14.54
CA LEU A 21 2.23 1.39 -14.17
C LEU A 21 2.42 1.51 -12.65
N SER A 22 1.50 0.96 -11.85
CA SER A 22 1.60 0.91 -10.38
C SER A 22 2.90 0.27 -9.89
N ARG A 23 3.39 -0.74 -10.60
CA ARG A 23 4.68 -1.38 -10.29
C ARG A 23 5.90 -0.55 -10.66
N ARG A 24 5.78 0.34 -11.66
CA ARG A 24 6.90 1.13 -12.18
C ARG A 24 7.03 2.51 -11.55
N THR A 25 5.93 3.16 -11.24
CA THR A 25 5.92 4.49 -10.61
C THR A 25 6.06 4.36 -9.11
N ARG A 26 7.30 4.25 -8.64
CA ARG A 26 7.57 4.09 -7.21
C ARG A 26 8.56 5.11 -6.70
N PRO A 27 8.10 6.26 -6.25
CA PRO A 27 8.95 7.21 -5.55
C PRO A 27 9.00 6.86 -4.06
N MET A 28 9.45 5.65 -3.70
CA MET A 28 9.52 5.25 -2.31
C MET A 28 10.93 5.42 -1.79
N ASP A 29 11.15 6.49 -1.07
CA ASP A 29 12.33 6.65 -0.23
C ASP A 29 11.96 6.31 1.22
N SER A 30 12.11 5.04 1.58
CA SER A 30 12.02 4.58 2.97
C SER A 30 13.28 4.91 3.78
N ALA A 31 14.26 5.57 3.16
CA ALA A 31 15.52 5.92 3.82
C ALA A 31 15.32 6.90 4.98
N THR A 32 14.29 7.75 4.92
CA THR A 32 13.99 8.71 5.99
C THR A 32 13.43 8.06 7.26
N GLY A 33 12.78 6.89 7.14
CA GLY A 33 12.16 6.20 8.26
C GLY A 33 11.03 6.96 8.95
N THR A 34 10.37 7.84 8.22
CA THR A 34 9.22 8.62 8.71
C THR A 34 7.99 8.33 7.91
N ILE A 35 6.84 8.23 8.60
CA ILE A 35 5.54 8.08 7.95
C ILE A 35 5.24 9.34 7.15
N ARG A 36 4.81 9.16 5.92
CA ARG A 36 4.39 10.25 5.04
C ARG A 36 2.89 10.44 5.10
N VAL A 37 2.47 11.69 5.16
CA VAL A 37 1.05 12.03 4.99
C VAL A 37 0.63 11.84 3.53
N CYS A 38 -0.67 11.65 3.31
CA CYS A 38 -1.22 11.47 1.97
C CYS A 38 -1.00 12.69 1.08
N GLY A 39 -0.82 12.46 -0.22
CA GLY A 39 -0.98 13.49 -1.24
C GLY A 39 -2.47 13.83 -1.46
N ASP A 40 -2.82 14.32 -2.65
CA ASP A 40 -4.20 14.67 -2.98
C ASP A 40 -4.97 13.54 -3.67
N SER A 41 -4.32 12.41 -3.90
CA SER A 41 -4.92 11.23 -4.52
C SER A 41 -5.86 10.54 -3.53
N PRO A 42 -7.10 10.14 -3.92
CA PRO A 42 -8.12 9.62 -3.00
C PRO A 42 -7.85 8.21 -2.48
N ASN A 43 -6.81 7.54 -2.91
CA ASN A 43 -6.45 6.16 -2.58
C ASN A 43 -5.43 6.06 -1.43
N CYS A 44 -5.46 6.98 -0.50
CA CYS A 44 -4.53 7.00 0.63
C CYS A 44 -5.27 7.35 1.92
N VAL A 45 -4.86 6.72 3.01
CA VAL A 45 -5.27 7.10 4.38
C VAL A 45 -4.04 7.11 5.29
N CYS A 46 -4.03 8.02 6.26
CA CYS A 46 -2.93 8.18 7.20
C CYS A 46 -3.44 8.69 8.56
N SER A 47 -2.96 8.13 9.65
CA SER A 47 -3.35 8.57 11.00
C SER A 47 -2.78 9.93 11.38
N LEU A 48 -1.75 10.39 10.69
CA LEU A 48 -1.15 11.71 10.88
C LEU A 48 -1.77 12.80 10.00
N ASP A 49 -2.62 12.43 9.04
CA ASP A 49 -3.29 13.40 8.18
C ASP A 49 -4.50 14.00 8.89
N SER A 50 -4.59 15.33 8.93
CA SER A 50 -5.68 16.05 9.60
C SER A 50 -6.92 16.24 8.72
N ARG A 51 -6.80 15.98 7.42
CA ARG A 51 -7.93 16.12 6.48
C ARG A 51 -8.90 14.95 6.63
N PRO A 52 -10.22 15.17 6.86
CA PRO A 52 -11.17 14.09 7.14
C PRO A 52 -11.22 12.98 6.09
N ALA A 53 -11.03 13.32 4.82
CA ALA A 53 -11.05 12.35 3.71
C ALA A 53 -9.84 11.41 3.70
N PHE A 54 -8.75 11.77 4.38
CA PHE A 54 -7.48 11.02 4.40
C PHE A 54 -7.12 10.51 5.79
N HIS A 55 -7.92 10.84 6.81
CA HIS A 55 -7.64 10.42 8.17
C HIS A 55 -8.17 9.01 8.47
N ILE A 56 -7.36 8.22 9.14
CA ILE A 56 -7.72 6.95 9.74
C ILE A 56 -7.28 6.94 11.21
N GLU A 57 -8.07 6.35 12.08
CA GLU A 57 -7.70 6.21 13.49
C GLU A 57 -6.42 5.35 13.63
N PRO A 58 -5.47 5.78 14.49
CA PRO A 58 -4.28 4.97 14.73
C PRO A 58 -4.63 3.65 15.41
N ILE A 59 -3.87 2.62 15.09
CA ILE A 59 -4.00 1.32 15.76
C ILE A 59 -3.39 1.41 17.14
N ALA A 60 -4.19 1.14 18.17
CA ALA A 60 -3.68 1.06 19.53
C ALA A 60 -2.86 -0.23 19.72
N VAL A 61 -1.62 -0.09 20.18
CA VAL A 61 -0.75 -1.20 20.52
C VAL A 61 -0.45 -1.20 22.00
N LEU A 62 -0.38 -2.39 22.58
CA LEU A 62 0.00 -2.59 23.97
C LEU A 62 1.46 -3.06 24.06
N GLY A 63 2.26 -2.35 24.83
CA GLY A 63 3.67 -2.68 25.05
C GLY A 63 4.64 -2.13 24.00
N ASP A 64 5.93 -2.25 24.28
CA ASP A 64 7.00 -1.67 23.46
C ASP A 64 7.36 -2.51 22.24
N ASP A 65 6.79 -3.71 22.12
CA ASP A 65 7.02 -4.66 21.01
C ASP A 65 5.96 -4.61 19.91
N GLY A 66 5.10 -3.58 19.92
CA GLY A 66 3.95 -3.46 19.01
C GLY A 66 4.35 -3.53 17.54
N LEU A 67 5.39 -2.81 17.11
CA LEU A 67 5.86 -2.83 15.72
C LEU A 67 6.47 -4.18 15.34
N ILE A 68 7.16 -4.85 16.26
CA ILE A 68 7.73 -6.19 16.02
C ILE A 68 6.59 -7.18 15.74
N ARG A 69 5.59 -7.22 16.62
CA ARG A 69 4.41 -8.07 16.41
C ARG A 69 3.65 -7.75 15.14
N LEU A 70 3.51 -6.46 14.83
CA LEU A 70 2.87 -6.03 13.59
C LEU A 70 3.64 -6.51 12.36
N SER A 71 4.97 -6.42 12.38
CA SER A 71 5.81 -6.90 11.27
C SER A 71 5.65 -8.41 11.03
N GLU A 72 5.50 -9.20 12.08
CA GLU A 72 5.25 -10.64 11.99
C GLU A 72 3.89 -10.94 11.35
N VAL A 73 2.86 -10.19 11.73
CA VAL A 73 1.51 -10.31 11.14
C VAL A 73 1.53 -9.91 9.66
N LEU A 74 2.11 -8.76 9.34
CA LEU A 74 2.17 -8.25 7.96
C LEU A 74 2.94 -9.20 7.04
N THR A 75 4.04 -9.78 7.52
CA THR A 75 4.85 -10.74 6.75
C THR A 75 4.07 -11.99 6.33
N ARG A 76 3.09 -12.40 7.14
CA ARG A 76 2.25 -13.57 6.86
C ARG A 76 1.06 -13.28 5.95
N MET A 77 0.76 -12.02 5.69
CA MET A 77 -0.37 -11.65 4.84
C MET A 77 -0.08 -11.93 3.36
N PRO A 78 -1.08 -12.37 2.57
CA PRO A 78 -0.90 -12.61 1.14
C PRO A 78 -0.47 -11.35 0.39
N GLY A 79 0.52 -11.49 -0.48
CA GLY A 79 1.02 -10.38 -1.32
C GLY A 79 1.99 -9.44 -0.61
N ALA A 80 2.29 -9.65 0.68
CA ALA A 80 3.19 -8.82 1.46
C ALA A 80 4.65 -9.00 1.06
N SER A 81 5.36 -7.89 0.98
CA SER A 81 6.82 -7.84 0.81
C SER A 81 7.41 -6.79 1.74
N PRO A 82 8.29 -7.16 2.67
CA PRO A 82 8.96 -6.20 3.54
C PRO A 82 9.97 -5.37 2.74
N ILE A 83 9.89 -4.05 2.87
CA ILE A 83 10.83 -3.11 2.23
C ILE A 83 11.80 -2.54 3.26
N ALA A 84 11.28 -2.12 4.42
CA ALA A 84 12.07 -1.71 5.57
C ALA A 84 11.45 -2.25 6.85
N VAL A 85 12.25 -2.87 7.70
CA VAL A 85 11.82 -3.36 9.01
C VAL A 85 12.84 -2.86 10.03
N ARG A 86 12.44 -1.88 10.83
CA ARG A 86 13.26 -1.27 11.89
C ARG A 86 12.48 -1.25 13.20
N ALA A 87 13.15 -0.99 14.30
CA ALA A 87 12.52 -0.95 15.62
C ALA A 87 11.43 0.14 15.75
N ASP A 88 11.58 1.22 14.99
CA ASP A 88 10.72 2.42 15.03
C ASP A 88 9.96 2.70 13.72
N TYR A 89 10.14 1.85 12.69
CA TYR A 89 9.52 2.08 11.39
C TYR A 89 9.39 0.79 10.59
N LEU A 90 8.22 0.60 9.99
CA LEU A 90 7.94 -0.48 9.05
C LEU A 90 7.47 0.08 7.72
N HIS A 91 7.95 -0.51 6.64
CA HIS A 91 7.41 -0.31 5.30
C HIS A 91 7.24 -1.65 4.62
N PHE A 92 6.01 -1.93 4.23
CA PHE A 92 5.61 -3.12 3.47
C PHE A 92 4.96 -2.71 2.17
N GLU A 93 5.12 -3.53 1.16
CA GLU A 93 4.36 -3.47 -0.08
C GLU A 93 3.41 -4.64 -0.16
N PHE A 94 2.18 -4.37 -0.60
CA PHE A 94 1.18 -5.39 -0.86
C PHE A 94 0.85 -5.39 -2.34
N LYS A 95 1.05 -6.53 -2.98
CA LYS A 95 0.77 -6.71 -4.40
C LYS A 95 -0.52 -7.51 -4.57
N SER A 96 -1.49 -6.92 -5.28
CA SER A 96 -2.74 -7.61 -5.59
C SER A 96 -2.51 -8.82 -6.49
N ARG A 97 -3.31 -9.85 -6.29
CA ARG A 97 -3.23 -11.10 -7.02
C ARG A 97 -3.62 -10.93 -8.49
N LEU A 98 -4.69 -10.14 -8.72
CA LEU A 98 -5.17 -9.78 -10.05
C LEU A 98 -4.54 -8.44 -10.45
N PHE A 99 -4.03 -8.30 -11.65
CA PHE A 99 -3.37 -7.12 -12.22
C PHE A 99 -2.10 -6.63 -11.51
N GLY A 100 -1.78 -7.10 -10.31
CA GLY A 100 -0.55 -6.78 -9.58
C GLY A 100 -0.42 -5.30 -9.20
N PHE A 101 -1.51 -4.66 -8.76
CA PHE A 101 -1.44 -3.35 -8.10
C PHE A 101 -0.61 -3.44 -6.83
N VAL A 102 0.16 -2.42 -6.57
CA VAL A 102 1.02 -2.34 -5.40
C VAL A 102 0.57 -1.21 -4.50
N ASP A 103 0.27 -1.56 -3.25
CA ASP A 103 -0.03 -0.61 -2.18
C ASP A 103 1.12 -0.58 -1.18
N ASP A 104 1.42 0.59 -0.67
CA ASP A 104 2.44 0.81 0.34
C ASP A 104 1.79 0.99 1.71
N VAL A 105 2.33 0.30 2.73
CA VAL A 105 1.91 0.41 4.13
C VAL A 105 3.12 0.82 4.96
N GLU A 106 3.02 1.97 5.60
CA GLU A 106 4.02 2.48 6.53
C GLU A 106 3.44 2.51 7.94
N CYS A 107 4.25 2.11 8.92
CA CYS A 107 3.91 2.12 10.34
C CYS A 107 5.09 2.66 11.17
N GLY A 108 4.76 3.43 12.17
CA GLY A 108 5.75 4.00 13.07
C GLY A 108 5.19 4.41 14.42
#